data_921e0cf53a75657c53400b0cde84398f
#
_entry.id   921e0cf53a75657c53400b0cde84398f
#
_cell.length_a   1.000
_cell.length_b   1.000
_cell.length_c   1.000
_cell.angle_alpha   90.00
_cell.angle_beta   90.00
_cell.angle_gamma   90.00
#
_symmetry.space_group_name_H-M   'P 1'
#
loop_
_entity.id
_entity.type
_entity.pdbx_description
1 polymer ?
#
loop_
_entity_poly.entity_id
_entity_poly.type
_entity_poly.pdbx_seq_one_letter_code
_entity_poly.pdbx_strand_id
1 'polypeptide(L)'
;MDTRFIYIFNVGLLLVPFLQAELGLTVVGGFNRANVFHGEKEMQVWSGDIKAPAFGIEKKIGPVIAAIGYLKGGYINGYSDIDTTLSISYINAQSYYPLKFGKFIFLAGINVGAPLNAIETYSSGGTTKVAVEELNIDYGALIGVSYGISERYGARLFLNYGFAELWKEPQEGKKLTTIIGGACIYYNL
;
A
#
# COMPACT_ATOMS: atom_id res chain seq x y z
N MET A 1 -1.53 21.68 -4.04
CA MET A 1 -0.44 20.71 -3.78
C MET A 1 0.30 21.24 -2.56
N ASP A 2 0.21 20.53 -1.44
CA ASP A 2 0.66 21.04 -0.13
C ASP A 2 2.17 21.15 -0.09
N THR A 3 2.70 22.36 0.20
CA THR A 3 4.15 22.68 0.26
C THR A 3 4.90 21.79 1.27
N ARG A 4 4.21 21.23 2.26
CA ARG A 4 4.78 20.30 3.24
C ARG A 4 5.23 18.97 2.61
N PHE A 5 4.56 18.54 1.54
CA PHE A 5 4.89 17.32 0.81
C PHE A 5 6.21 17.43 0.04
N ILE A 6 6.49 18.61 -0.51
CA ILE A 6 7.73 18.91 -1.23
C ILE A 6 8.93 18.93 -0.26
N TYR A 7 8.73 19.40 0.98
CA TYR A 7 9.78 19.41 2.00
C TYR A 7 10.16 18.01 2.48
N ILE A 8 9.20 17.14 2.73
CA ILE A 8 9.45 15.74 3.17
C ILE A 8 10.15 14.97 2.06
N PHE A 9 9.76 15.18 0.80
CA PHE A 9 10.39 14.53 -0.35
C PHE A 9 11.83 15.01 -0.55
N ASN A 10 12.10 16.32 -0.41
CA ASN A 10 13.44 16.87 -0.53
C ASN A 10 14.35 16.50 0.63
N VAL A 11 13.87 16.46 1.87
CA VAL A 11 14.65 16.01 3.03
C VAL A 11 14.97 14.52 2.92
N GLY A 12 14.04 13.69 2.42
CA GLY A 12 14.30 12.29 2.09
C GLY A 12 15.40 12.13 1.05
N LEU A 13 15.40 12.93 -0.01
CA LEU A 13 16.42 12.88 -1.07
C LEU A 13 17.81 13.36 -0.57
N LEU A 14 17.86 14.29 0.39
CA LEU A 14 19.13 14.80 0.95
C LEU A 14 19.77 13.81 1.96
N LEU A 15 19.00 12.92 2.58
CA LEU A 15 19.52 11.88 3.46
C LEU A 15 20.07 10.65 2.70
N VAL A 16 19.70 10.48 1.44
CA VAL A 16 20.14 9.37 0.59
C VAL A 16 21.67 9.26 0.46
N PRO A 17 22.45 10.35 0.28
CA PRO A 17 23.91 10.25 0.16
C PRO A 17 24.63 9.77 1.43
N PHE A 18 24.04 9.98 2.61
CA PHE A 18 24.64 9.56 3.89
C PHE A 18 24.40 8.09 4.23
N LEU A 19 23.45 7.45 3.55
CA LEU A 19 23.17 6.01 3.66
C LEU A 19 23.91 5.19 2.61
N GLN A 20 24.75 5.84 1.80
CA GLN A 20 25.52 5.17 0.76
C GLN A 20 26.61 4.30 1.35
N ALA A 21 26.74 3.16 0.83
CA ALA A 21 27.89 2.29 0.59
C ALA A 21 27.92 0.92 1.28
N GLU A 22 27.22 0.65 2.41
CA GLU A 22 27.36 -0.68 3.04
C GLU A 22 26.06 -1.41 3.38
N LEU A 23 24.92 -0.75 3.27
CA LEU A 23 23.67 -1.31 3.81
C LEU A 23 22.88 -2.19 2.83
N GLY A 24 23.12 -2.10 1.53
CA GLY A 24 22.37 -2.84 0.50
C GLY A 24 20.86 -2.59 0.60
N LEU A 25 20.50 -1.33 0.85
CA LEU A 25 19.12 -0.89 0.97
C LEU A 25 18.59 -0.40 -0.37
N THR A 26 17.29 -0.58 -0.58
CA THR A 26 16.56 -0.01 -1.70
C THR A 26 15.49 0.91 -1.17
N VAL A 27 15.39 2.13 -1.70
CA VAL A 27 14.29 3.06 -1.41
C VAL A 27 13.23 2.91 -2.50
N VAL A 28 11.98 2.89 -2.09
CA VAL A 28 10.83 2.73 -2.99
C VAL A 28 9.87 3.89 -2.79
N GLY A 29 9.40 4.49 -3.86
CA GLY A 29 8.43 5.58 -3.81
C GLY A 29 7.50 5.57 -5.02
N GLY A 30 6.22 5.88 -4.81
CA GLY A 30 5.23 5.87 -5.88
C GLY A 30 3.82 6.17 -5.39
N PHE A 31 2.84 5.55 -6.05
CA PHE A 31 1.43 5.72 -5.75
C PHE A 31 0.74 4.36 -5.69
N ASN A 32 -0.25 4.25 -4.82
CA ASN A 32 -1.15 3.11 -4.79
C ASN A 32 -2.61 3.53 -5.00
N ARG A 33 -3.39 2.56 -5.48
CA ARG A 33 -4.85 2.58 -5.52
C ARG A 33 -5.34 1.44 -4.64
N ALA A 34 -6.30 1.72 -3.80
CA ALA A 34 -6.88 0.73 -2.92
C ALA A 34 -8.38 0.69 -3.05
N ASN A 35 -8.94 -0.49 -2.90
CA ASN A 35 -10.36 -0.77 -2.84
C ASN A 35 -10.59 -1.96 -1.90
N VAL A 36 -11.83 -2.39 -1.76
CA VAL A 36 -12.20 -3.59 -1.03
C VAL A 36 -12.93 -4.56 -1.95
N PHE A 37 -12.75 -5.85 -1.67
CA PHE A 37 -13.45 -6.93 -2.32
C PHE A 37 -14.51 -7.49 -1.37
N HIS A 38 -15.71 -7.71 -1.87
CA HIS A 38 -16.83 -8.30 -1.14
C HIS A 38 -16.99 -9.78 -1.53
N GLY A 39 -16.88 -10.68 -0.54
CA GLY A 39 -16.78 -12.13 -0.77
C GLY A 39 -18.06 -12.86 -1.18
N GLU A 40 -19.23 -12.24 -1.30
CA GLU A 40 -20.49 -12.91 -1.67
C GLU A 40 -21.27 -12.17 -2.77
N LYS A 41 -21.47 -12.94 -3.83
CA LYS A 41 -22.47 -13.02 -4.91
C LYS A 41 -22.89 -11.79 -5.71
N GLU A 42 -22.68 -10.58 -5.33
CA GLU A 42 -22.87 -9.45 -6.22
C GLU A 42 -21.68 -8.52 -6.07
N MET A 43 -20.89 -8.39 -7.12
CA MET A 43 -19.95 -7.28 -7.28
C MET A 43 -20.77 -5.99 -7.32
N GLN A 44 -21.27 -5.60 -6.16
CA GLN A 44 -21.79 -4.28 -5.97
C GLN A 44 -20.61 -3.34 -6.05
N VAL A 45 -20.57 -2.61 -7.11
CA VAL A 45 -19.49 -1.72 -7.51
C VAL A 45 -19.34 -0.66 -6.42
N TRP A 46 -18.36 -0.79 -5.58
CA TRP A 46 -17.88 0.29 -4.73
C TRP A 46 -17.43 1.43 -5.66
N SER A 47 -17.96 2.61 -5.48
CA SER A 47 -17.97 3.68 -6.48
C SER A 47 -16.60 4.30 -6.78
N GLY A 48 -15.53 3.89 -6.11
CA GLY A 48 -14.20 4.45 -6.39
C GLY A 48 -13.06 3.89 -5.54
N ASP A 49 -11.85 4.32 -5.90
CA ASP A 49 -10.61 3.88 -5.28
C ASP A 49 -9.95 4.99 -4.48
N ILE A 50 -9.34 4.62 -3.36
CA ILE A 50 -8.43 5.50 -2.62
C ILE A 50 -7.11 5.60 -3.40
N LYS A 51 -6.74 6.82 -3.80
CA LYS A 51 -5.45 7.10 -4.45
C LYS A 51 -4.54 7.79 -3.45
N ALA A 52 -3.34 7.26 -3.26
CA ALA A 52 -2.43 7.79 -2.25
C ALA A 52 -0.96 7.56 -2.62
N PRO A 53 -0.03 8.35 -2.05
CA PRO A 53 1.39 8.04 -2.13
C PRO A 53 1.72 6.77 -1.35
N ALA A 54 2.70 6.03 -1.87
CA ALA A 54 3.28 4.84 -1.25
C ALA A 54 4.80 5.01 -1.20
N PHE A 55 5.42 4.64 -0.08
CA PHE A 55 6.87 4.69 0.06
C PHE A 55 7.35 3.62 1.03
N GLY A 56 8.61 3.22 0.89
CA GLY A 56 9.19 2.19 1.73
C GLY A 56 10.69 2.04 1.54
N ILE A 57 11.24 1.18 2.36
CA ILE A 57 12.63 0.72 2.27
C ILE A 57 12.64 -0.80 2.21
N GLU A 58 13.58 -1.34 1.47
CA GLU A 58 13.73 -2.76 1.24
C GLU A 58 15.17 -3.17 1.48
N LYS A 59 15.36 -4.41 1.92
CA LYS A 59 16.66 -5.04 2.05
C LYS A 59 16.61 -6.48 1.55
N LYS A 60 17.57 -6.86 0.73
CA LYS A 60 17.74 -8.27 0.36
C LYS A 60 18.38 -9.03 1.52
N ILE A 61 17.73 -10.11 1.96
CA ILE A 61 18.17 -10.99 3.04
C ILE A 61 18.17 -12.42 2.48
N GLY A 62 19.36 -12.89 2.10
CA GLY A 62 19.48 -14.19 1.43
C GLY A 62 18.68 -14.23 0.12
N PRO A 63 17.77 -15.19 -0.08
CA PRO A 63 16.98 -15.33 -1.30
C PRO A 63 15.76 -14.40 -1.35
N VAL A 64 15.37 -13.78 -0.24
CA VAL A 64 14.16 -12.96 -0.13
C VAL A 64 14.48 -11.47 0.01
N ILE A 65 13.51 -10.63 -0.29
CA ILE A 65 13.55 -9.20 -0.01
C ILE A 65 12.55 -8.94 1.11
N ALA A 66 13.04 -8.34 2.21
CA ALA A 66 12.20 -7.82 3.27
C ALA A 66 12.00 -6.31 3.06
N ALA A 67 10.78 -5.83 3.26
CA ALA A 67 10.42 -4.43 3.08
C ALA A 67 9.57 -3.94 4.25
N ILE A 68 9.69 -2.65 4.53
CA ILE A 68 8.77 -1.92 5.40
C ILE A 68 8.37 -0.62 4.70
N GLY A 69 7.11 -0.26 4.75
CA GLY A 69 6.63 0.90 4.03
C GLY A 69 5.32 1.44 4.54
N TYR A 70 4.88 2.50 3.89
CA TYR A 70 3.60 3.17 4.10
C TYR A 70 2.72 2.99 2.87
N LEU A 71 1.48 2.57 3.10
CA LEU A 71 0.43 2.44 2.10
C LEU A 71 -0.87 3.04 2.64
N LYS A 72 -1.77 3.43 1.74
CA LYS A 72 -3.17 3.70 2.10
C LYS A 72 -4.08 2.65 1.51
N GLY A 73 -5.03 2.20 2.34
CA GLY A 73 -6.14 1.34 1.97
C GLY A 73 -7.48 2.04 2.14
N GLY A 74 -8.57 1.31 1.94
CA GLY A 74 -9.92 1.78 2.12
C GLY A 74 -10.76 1.73 0.85
N TYR A 75 -11.92 2.41 0.88
CA TYR A 75 -12.91 2.36 -0.19
C TYR A 75 -13.78 3.61 -0.22
N ILE A 76 -14.50 3.80 -1.32
CA ILE A 76 -15.57 4.79 -1.45
C ILE A 76 -16.88 4.03 -1.60
N ASN A 77 -17.84 4.29 -0.71
CA ASN A 77 -19.17 3.72 -0.74
C ASN A 77 -20.16 4.76 -1.29
N GLY A 78 -20.78 4.47 -2.43
CA GLY A 78 -21.74 5.34 -3.11
C GLY A 78 -23.19 4.83 -3.09
N TYR A 79 -23.55 4.02 -2.09
CA TYR A 79 -24.88 3.36 -2.02
C TYR A 79 -25.99 4.16 -1.33
N SER A 80 -25.66 5.27 -0.71
CA SER A 80 -26.63 6.16 -0.07
C SER A 80 -26.58 7.52 -0.75
N ASP A 81 -27.56 8.37 -0.48
CA ASP A 81 -27.57 9.79 -0.90
C ASP A 81 -26.31 10.54 -0.40
N ILE A 82 -25.53 9.92 0.45
CA ILE A 82 -24.27 10.45 1.00
C ILE A 82 -23.16 9.45 0.69
N ASP A 83 -22.26 9.82 -0.23
CA ASP A 83 -21.04 9.07 -0.46
C ASP A 83 -20.14 9.10 0.77
N THR A 84 -19.66 7.93 1.16
CA THR A 84 -18.75 7.77 2.30
C THR A 84 -17.41 7.24 1.82
N THR A 85 -16.34 7.92 2.17
CA THR A 85 -14.96 7.53 1.86
C THR A 85 -14.25 7.09 3.14
N LEU A 86 -13.91 5.81 3.26
CA LEU A 86 -13.01 5.31 4.31
C LEU A 86 -11.59 5.28 3.80
N SER A 87 -10.69 6.01 4.45
CA SER A 87 -9.26 6.05 4.15
C SER A 87 -8.44 5.58 5.34
N ILE A 88 -7.69 4.50 5.17
CA ILE A 88 -6.88 3.87 6.21
C ILE A 88 -5.41 3.98 5.83
N SER A 89 -4.59 4.49 6.75
CA SER A 89 -3.13 4.51 6.61
C SER A 89 -2.54 3.28 7.28
N TYR A 90 -1.65 2.58 6.59
CA TYR A 90 -0.98 1.37 7.09
C TYR A 90 0.53 1.58 7.16
N ILE A 91 1.15 1.07 8.24
CA ILE A 91 2.53 0.61 8.15
C ILE A 91 2.49 -0.84 7.66
N ASN A 92 3.26 -1.12 6.61
CA ASN A 92 3.19 -2.40 5.91
C ASN A 92 4.57 -3.08 5.93
N ALA A 93 4.63 -4.31 6.40
CA ALA A 93 5.79 -5.18 6.32
C ALA A 93 5.57 -6.21 5.22
N GLN A 94 6.56 -6.41 4.38
CA GLN A 94 6.47 -7.33 3.24
C GLN A 94 7.69 -8.25 3.22
N SER A 95 7.48 -9.46 2.73
CA SER A 95 8.56 -10.39 2.38
C SER A 95 8.21 -11.07 1.06
N TYR A 96 9.10 -11.00 0.09
CA TYR A 96 8.86 -11.56 -1.23
C TYR A 96 10.10 -12.14 -1.87
N TYR A 97 9.89 -13.14 -2.74
CA TYR A 97 10.91 -13.80 -3.51
C TYR A 97 11.01 -13.17 -4.90
N PRO A 98 12.20 -12.69 -5.32
CA PRO A 98 12.40 -12.14 -6.66
C PRO A 98 12.80 -13.23 -7.65
N LEU A 99 12.00 -13.44 -8.68
CA LEU A 99 12.29 -14.31 -9.82
C LEU A 99 12.76 -13.47 -11.00
N LYS A 100 14.05 -13.59 -11.35
CA LYS A 100 14.69 -12.74 -12.36
C LYS A 100 14.64 -13.36 -13.75
N PHE A 101 14.10 -12.62 -14.72
CA PHE A 101 14.08 -12.97 -16.14
C PHE A 101 14.57 -11.79 -16.98
N GLY A 102 15.86 -11.78 -17.30
CA GLY A 102 16.47 -10.66 -18.00
C GLY A 102 16.37 -9.37 -17.19
N LYS A 103 15.72 -8.35 -17.76
CA LYS A 103 15.48 -7.06 -17.10
C LYS A 103 14.21 -7.06 -16.21
N PHE A 104 13.39 -8.11 -16.30
CA PHE A 104 12.18 -8.25 -15.49
C PHE A 104 12.47 -9.06 -14.23
N ILE A 105 11.85 -8.66 -13.14
CA ILE A 105 11.88 -9.36 -11.85
C ILE A 105 10.44 -9.53 -11.41
N PHE A 106 9.96 -10.77 -11.42
CA PHE A 106 8.66 -11.11 -10.86
C PHE A 106 8.78 -11.26 -9.34
N LEU A 107 7.82 -10.75 -8.62
CA LEU A 107 7.78 -10.74 -7.17
C LEU A 107 6.58 -11.57 -6.70
N ALA A 108 6.80 -12.48 -5.78
CA ALA A 108 5.75 -13.23 -5.12
C ALA A 108 6.05 -13.32 -3.63
N GLY A 109 5.08 -13.02 -2.78
CA GLY A 109 5.31 -12.96 -1.36
C GLY A 109 4.06 -12.69 -0.53
N ILE A 110 4.31 -12.23 0.67
CA ILE A 110 3.29 -11.92 1.66
C ILE A 110 3.44 -10.47 2.13
N ASN A 111 2.34 -9.90 2.60
CA ASN A 111 2.30 -8.61 3.27
C ASN A 111 1.54 -8.70 4.59
N VAL A 112 1.92 -7.85 5.52
CA VAL A 112 1.20 -7.59 6.78
C VAL A 112 1.14 -6.09 6.99
N GLY A 113 -0.06 -5.55 7.09
CA GLY A 113 -0.33 -4.12 7.27
C GLY A 113 -1.00 -3.85 8.62
N ALA A 114 -0.36 -3.06 9.48
CA ALA A 114 -0.96 -2.58 10.70
C ALA A 114 -1.60 -1.20 10.45
N PRO A 115 -2.90 -1.01 10.74
CA PRO A 115 -3.54 0.29 10.60
C PRO A 115 -2.98 1.28 11.62
N LEU A 116 -2.60 2.48 11.14
CA LEU A 116 -2.07 3.58 11.96
C LEU A 116 -3.11 4.66 12.23
N ASN A 117 -3.97 4.89 11.25
CA ASN A 117 -5.01 5.92 11.30
C ASN A 117 -6.09 5.58 10.29
N ALA A 118 -7.35 5.85 10.65
CA ALA A 118 -8.49 5.68 9.76
C ALA A 118 -9.42 6.90 9.86
N ILE A 119 -9.84 7.40 8.71
CA ILE A 119 -10.70 8.57 8.59
C ILE A 119 -11.84 8.24 7.64
N GLU A 120 -13.04 8.47 8.08
CA GLU A 120 -14.24 8.42 7.29
C GLU A 120 -14.66 9.85 6.91
N THR A 121 -14.89 10.07 5.63
CA THR A 121 -15.29 11.38 5.08
C THR A 121 -16.61 11.23 4.36
N TYR A 122 -17.54 12.12 4.62
CA TYR A 122 -18.90 12.14 4.04
C TYR A 122 -19.00 13.21 2.96
N SER A 123 -19.72 12.93 1.87
CA SER A 123 -19.95 13.90 0.77
C SER A 123 -20.76 15.12 1.21
N SER A 124 -21.55 15.00 2.26
CA SER A 124 -22.28 16.12 2.89
C SER A 124 -21.38 17.14 3.61
N GLY A 125 -20.07 16.88 3.65
CA GLY A 125 -19.08 17.65 4.42
C GLY A 125 -19.03 17.18 5.87
N GLY A 126 -17.89 16.68 6.26
CA GLY A 126 -17.63 16.17 7.61
C GLY A 126 -16.65 15.04 7.55
N THR A 127 -15.88 14.88 8.62
CA THR A 127 -14.93 13.79 8.78
C THR A 127 -15.07 13.23 10.18
N THR A 128 -15.06 11.91 10.28
CA THR A 128 -15.06 11.18 11.55
C THR A 128 -13.79 10.32 11.62
N LYS A 129 -13.13 10.36 12.75
CA LYS A 129 -12.01 9.47 13.01
C LYS A 129 -12.56 8.10 13.41
N VAL A 130 -12.16 7.08 12.69
CA VAL A 130 -12.48 5.68 13.02
C VAL A 130 -11.44 5.16 14.01
N ALA A 131 -11.88 4.47 15.05
CA ALA A 131 -10.98 3.86 16.02
C ALA A 131 -10.17 2.73 15.34
N VAL A 132 -8.85 2.80 15.44
CA VAL A 132 -7.94 1.82 14.80
C VAL A 132 -8.15 0.43 15.41
N GLU A 133 -8.60 0.38 16.64
CA GLU A 133 -8.92 -0.84 17.40
C GLU A 133 -10.09 -1.64 16.79
N GLU A 134 -10.94 -0.99 15.99
CA GLU A 134 -12.06 -1.63 15.28
C GLU A 134 -11.61 -2.33 14.00
N LEU A 135 -10.40 -2.03 13.51
CA LEU A 135 -9.84 -2.59 12.29
C LEU A 135 -8.95 -3.80 12.59
N ASN A 136 -8.95 -4.75 11.68
CA ASN A 136 -8.01 -5.86 11.72
C ASN A 136 -6.64 -5.47 11.17
N ILE A 137 -5.62 -6.21 11.59
CA ILE A 137 -4.34 -6.26 10.88
C ILE A 137 -4.61 -6.89 9.52
N ASP A 138 -4.25 -6.18 8.45
CA ASP A 138 -4.34 -6.70 7.09
C ASP A 138 -3.16 -7.63 6.82
N TYR A 139 -3.41 -8.84 6.33
CA TYR A 139 -2.38 -9.76 5.87
C TYR A 139 -2.83 -10.42 4.58
N GLY A 140 -1.88 -10.72 3.70
CA GLY A 140 -2.27 -11.25 2.40
C GLY A 140 -1.10 -11.64 1.51
N ALA A 141 -1.45 -11.90 0.25
CA ALA A 141 -0.49 -12.20 -0.80
C ALA A 141 -0.04 -10.91 -1.50
N LEU A 142 1.23 -10.90 -1.90
CA LEU A 142 1.84 -9.88 -2.73
C LEU A 142 2.32 -10.51 -4.03
N ILE A 143 1.96 -9.91 -5.15
CA ILE A 143 2.57 -10.18 -6.44
C ILE A 143 3.03 -8.87 -7.07
N GLY A 144 4.04 -8.95 -7.93
CA GLY A 144 4.50 -7.76 -8.63
C GLY A 144 5.44 -8.07 -9.78
N VAL A 145 5.73 -7.06 -10.56
CA VAL A 145 6.74 -7.08 -11.60
C VAL A 145 7.57 -5.80 -11.54
N SER A 146 8.89 -5.96 -11.53
CA SER A 146 9.84 -4.86 -11.60
C SER A 146 10.58 -4.91 -12.92
N TYR A 147 10.90 -3.75 -13.48
CA TYR A 147 11.75 -3.59 -14.65
C TYR A 147 12.97 -2.77 -14.28
N GLY A 148 14.16 -3.36 -14.43
CA GLY A 148 15.43 -2.67 -14.20
C GLY A 148 15.76 -1.76 -15.37
N ILE A 149 15.71 -0.44 -15.13
CA ILE A 149 16.11 0.58 -16.12
C ILE A 149 17.63 0.70 -16.13
N SER A 150 18.24 0.68 -14.93
CA SER A 150 19.68 0.63 -14.73
C SER A 150 20.01 -0.28 -13.54
N GLU A 151 21.30 -0.39 -13.19
CA GLU A 151 21.73 -1.12 -12.00
C GLU A 151 21.21 -0.52 -10.69
N ARG A 152 20.99 0.79 -10.70
CA ARG A 152 20.59 1.54 -9.50
C ARG A 152 19.08 1.78 -9.40
N TYR A 153 18.34 1.88 -10.50
CA TYR A 153 16.93 2.22 -10.44
C TYR A 153 16.09 1.47 -11.46
N GLY A 154 14.83 1.37 -11.16
CA GLY A 154 13.83 0.76 -12.03
C GLY A 154 12.42 1.12 -11.60
N ALA A 155 11.45 0.58 -12.32
CA ALA A 155 10.03 0.74 -12.06
C ALA A 155 9.44 -0.58 -11.58
N ARG A 156 8.36 -0.50 -10.81
CA ARG A 156 7.65 -1.67 -10.28
C ARG A 156 6.14 -1.43 -10.30
N LEU A 157 5.42 -2.48 -10.68
CA LEU A 157 3.98 -2.62 -10.43
C LEU A 157 3.81 -3.70 -9.37
N PHE A 158 2.87 -3.50 -8.44
CA PHE A 158 2.55 -4.47 -7.39
C PHE A 158 1.06 -4.55 -7.14
N LEU A 159 0.65 -5.69 -6.60
CA LEU A 159 -0.71 -5.96 -6.13
C LEU A 159 -0.62 -6.71 -4.81
N ASN A 160 -1.25 -6.17 -3.78
CA ASN A 160 -1.49 -6.82 -2.49
C ASN A 160 -2.96 -7.22 -2.43
N TYR A 161 -3.23 -8.47 -2.13
CA TYR A 161 -4.57 -9.01 -1.89
C TYR A 161 -4.67 -9.46 -0.44
N GLY A 162 -5.50 -8.76 0.34
CA GLY A 162 -5.73 -9.04 1.75
C GLY A 162 -6.62 -10.26 1.95
N PHE A 163 -6.31 -11.07 2.95
CA PHE A 163 -7.11 -12.22 3.39
C PHE A 163 -7.90 -11.92 4.67
N ALA A 164 -7.48 -10.92 5.43
CA ALA A 164 -8.16 -10.49 6.62
C ALA A 164 -9.45 -9.72 6.28
N GLU A 165 -10.46 -9.88 7.10
CA GLU A 165 -11.60 -8.98 7.10
C GLU A 165 -11.16 -7.60 7.57
N LEU A 166 -11.67 -6.54 6.94
CA LEU A 166 -11.30 -5.17 7.26
C LEU A 166 -11.69 -4.78 8.70
N TRP A 167 -12.89 -5.19 9.13
CA TRP A 167 -13.45 -4.88 10.43
C TRP A 167 -13.37 -6.08 11.36
N LYS A 168 -13.09 -5.85 12.65
CA LYS A 168 -13.14 -6.92 13.68
C LYS A 168 -14.55 -7.43 13.90
N GLU A 169 -15.51 -6.53 13.88
CA GLU A 169 -16.93 -6.86 13.92
C GLU A 169 -17.54 -6.51 12.55
N PRO A 170 -17.79 -7.52 11.69
CA PRO A 170 -18.31 -7.27 10.34
C PRO A 170 -19.67 -6.58 10.42
N GLN A 171 -19.77 -5.41 9.81
CA GLN A 171 -21.04 -4.71 9.71
C GLN A 171 -21.97 -5.50 8.76
N GLU A 172 -23.17 -5.82 9.22
CA GLU A 172 -24.21 -6.52 8.44
C GLU A 172 -23.81 -7.87 7.83
N GLY A 173 -22.83 -8.59 8.42
CA GLY A 173 -22.40 -9.90 7.93
C GLY A 173 -21.61 -9.88 6.63
N LYS A 174 -21.16 -8.72 6.18
CA LYS A 174 -20.38 -8.55 4.95
C LYS A 174 -18.88 -8.62 5.23
N LYS A 175 -18.22 -9.58 4.58
CA LYS A 175 -16.75 -9.70 4.64
C LYS A 175 -16.13 -8.77 3.61
N LEU A 176 -15.38 -7.78 4.07
CA LEU A 176 -14.63 -6.86 3.23
C LEU A 176 -13.14 -7.16 3.36
N THR A 177 -12.48 -7.51 2.26
CA THR A 177 -11.03 -7.69 2.19
C THR A 177 -10.39 -6.60 1.34
N THR A 178 -9.15 -6.24 1.63
CA THR A 178 -8.45 -5.17 0.92
C THR A 178 -7.85 -5.66 -0.39
N ILE A 179 -7.82 -4.78 -1.38
CA ILE A 179 -7.03 -4.94 -2.59
C ILE A 179 -6.27 -3.63 -2.85
N ILE A 180 -4.94 -3.70 -2.89
CA ILE A 180 -4.10 -2.53 -3.06
C ILE A 180 -3.13 -2.78 -4.20
N GLY A 181 -3.32 -2.07 -5.31
CA GLY A 181 -2.39 -2.08 -6.44
C GLY A 181 -1.62 -0.78 -6.53
N GLY A 182 -0.41 -0.81 -7.08
CA GLY A 182 0.37 0.41 -7.20
C GLY A 182 1.50 0.34 -8.22
N ALA A 183 2.05 1.53 -8.47
CA ALA A 183 3.23 1.73 -9.29
C ALA A 183 4.25 2.55 -8.50
N CYS A 184 5.50 2.14 -8.53
CA CYS A 184 6.57 2.82 -7.84
C CYS A 184 7.88 2.77 -8.64
N ILE A 185 8.77 3.68 -8.29
CA ILE A 185 10.18 3.67 -8.69
C ILE A 185 10.97 3.17 -7.49
N TYR A 186 12.00 2.36 -7.73
CA TYR A 186 12.94 1.95 -6.72
C TYR A 186 14.35 2.45 -7.05
N TYR A 187 15.12 2.71 -6.01
CA TYR A 187 16.51 3.13 -6.11
C TYR A 187 17.38 2.33 -5.12
N ASN A 188 18.39 1.64 -5.66
CA ASN A 188 19.37 0.86 -4.90
C ASN A 188 20.48 1.81 -4.40
N LEU A 189 20.63 1.86 -3.09
CA LEU A 189 21.66 2.65 -2.40
C LEU A 189 23.02 1.97 -2.41
#